data_6e0ff0afabf069765657190acdba05f0
#
_entry.id   6e0ff0afabf069765657190acdba05f0
#
_cell.length_a   1.000
_cell.length_b   1.000
_cell.length_c   1.000
_cell.angle_alpha   90.00
_cell.angle_beta   90.00
_cell.angle_gamma   90.00
#
_symmetry.space_group_name_H-M   'P 1'
#
loop_
_entity.id
_entity.type
_entity.pdbx_description
1 polymer ?
#
loop_
_entity_poly.entity_id
_entity_poly.type
_entity_poly.pdbx_seq_one_letter_code
_entity_poly.pdbx_strand_id
1 'polypeptide(L)'
;MSNPTKSDGTQWGVMWVAFGGGIIAACHLGKLPPALPLIMRELDAGLVMGGWIASMISFTGFALGLISGTIGDRIGQRFVLVIGLLTIAAGSLIGAFAVSANAMLLSRFIEGIGFSASTVAGAGIITHVTSTKDRKWALGVWSSYVPIGFAGMLIGSALILGISDWRTLWLANAMLTVFWAALAFFVTNGWRRRGARGGGDKLLYNVITCFKQRGACLVAACFAMYAAQHISMMAWLPTYMRETYDASTLLAAAVPAIILLFNAGGNWMSAWAMGRAMPSWCLLFAGALGMGITQLGVFSGSIGEGARLGCALLFGIFGGMIPAAAVGSVAVYTPAPSQIGTMNGLMVMGTNAGMLFGPPAMATVRAGTGAWSEVIWLVASMAGVGVVLSLITRPMERNANSE
;
A
#
# COMPACT_ATOMS: atom_id res chain seq x y z
N MET A 1 11.94 30.84 -33.97
CA MET A 1 11.02 29.73 -33.69
C MET A 1 10.77 29.74 -32.17
N SER A 2 9.63 30.26 -31.78
CA SER A 2 9.23 30.46 -30.38
C SER A 2 9.04 29.12 -29.68
N ASN A 3 9.76 28.95 -28.58
CA ASN A 3 9.62 27.83 -27.65
C ASN A 3 8.18 27.84 -27.13
N PRO A 4 7.38 26.74 -27.26
CA PRO A 4 6.03 26.73 -26.71
C PRO A 4 6.13 26.80 -25.19
N THR A 5 5.58 27.88 -24.66
CA THR A 5 5.47 28.28 -23.27
C THR A 5 5.21 27.08 -22.35
N LYS A 6 6.16 26.80 -21.42
CA LYS A 6 5.87 26.17 -20.14
C LYS A 6 4.75 26.98 -19.52
N SER A 7 3.56 26.42 -19.34
CA SER A 7 2.57 27.04 -18.49
C SER A 7 3.19 27.11 -17.08
N ASP A 8 3.50 28.33 -16.60
CA ASP A 8 4.08 28.56 -15.27
C ASP A 8 3.12 28.14 -14.12
N GLY A 9 1.95 27.63 -14.43
CA GLY A 9 0.89 27.25 -13.51
C GLY A 9 0.70 25.72 -13.40
N THR A 10 0.26 25.29 -12.22
CA THR A 10 -0.14 23.90 -11.94
C THR A 10 -1.42 23.57 -12.72
N GLN A 11 -1.43 22.43 -13.44
CA GLN A 11 -2.62 21.89 -14.11
C GLN A 11 -3.48 21.09 -13.13
N TRP A 12 -4.24 21.79 -12.30
CA TRP A 12 -5.02 21.20 -11.20
C TRP A 12 -5.99 20.12 -11.64
N GLY A 13 -6.66 20.29 -12.80
CA GLY A 13 -7.59 19.27 -13.32
C GLY A 13 -6.92 17.94 -13.61
N VAL A 14 -5.76 17.95 -14.24
CA VAL A 14 -4.97 16.74 -14.52
C VAL A 14 -4.45 16.12 -13.23
N MET A 15 -3.99 16.95 -12.28
CA MET A 15 -3.52 16.52 -10.97
C MET A 15 -4.62 15.79 -10.20
N TRP A 16 -5.82 16.37 -10.10
CA TRP A 16 -6.93 15.76 -9.37
C TRP A 16 -7.44 14.47 -10.02
N VAL A 17 -7.44 14.40 -11.37
CA VAL A 17 -7.82 13.17 -12.07
C VAL A 17 -6.78 12.08 -11.85
N ALA A 18 -5.48 12.40 -11.84
CA ALA A 18 -4.44 11.43 -11.52
C ALA A 18 -4.55 10.94 -10.06
N PHE A 19 -4.79 11.85 -9.11
CA PHE A 19 -5.03 11.54 -7.69
C PHE A 19 -6.25 10.62 -7.50
N GLY A 20 -7.37 10.97 -8.13
CA GLY A 20 -8.57 10.14 -8.09
C GLY A 20 -8.35 8.76 -8.71
N GLY A 21 -7.54 8.64 -9.78
CA GLY A 21 -7.12 7.36 -10.33
C GLY A 21 -6.38 6.49 -9.32
N GLY A 22 -5.54 7.11 -8.47
CA GLY A 22 -4.91 6.42 -7.32
C GLY A 22 -5.94 5.95 -6.29
N ILE A 23 -6.90 6.82 -5.92
CA ILE A 23 -7.99 6.46 -4.99
C ILE A 23 -8.79 5.27 -5.53
N ILE A 24 -9.20 5.32 -6.79
CA ILE A 24 -9.94 4.23 -7.45
C ILE A 24 -9.13 2.93 -7.44
N ALA A 25 -7.84 2.98 -7.75
CA ALA A 25 -6.98 1.81 -7.65
C ALA A 25 -6.93 1.27 -6.21
N ALA A 26 -6.84 2.14 -5.20
CA ALA A 26 -6.83 1.74 -3.78
C ALA A 26 -8.18 1.18 -3.29
N CYS A 27 -9.31 1.53 -3.92
CA CYS A 27 -10.60 0.90 -3.65
C CYS A 27 -10.56 -0.63 -3.86
N HIS A 28 -9.73 -1.11 -4.81
CA HIS A 28 -9.57 -2.54 -5.05
C HIS A 28 -8.82 -3.29 -3.93
N LEU A 29 -8.12 -2.57 -3.04
CA LEU A 29 -7.62 -3.12 -1.77
C LEU A 29 -8.76 -3.22 -0.76
N GLY A 30 -9.57 -2.16 -0.63
CA GLY A 30 -10.62 -2.03 0.38
C GLY A 30 -11.85 -2.90 0.14
N LYS A 31 -12.15 -3.30 -1.11
CA LYS A 31 -13.34 -4.11 -1.41
C LYS A 31 -13.25 -5.54 -0.88
N LEU A 32 -12.04 -6.08 -0.72
CA LEU A 32 -11.86 -7.49 -0.41
C LEU A 32 -12.11 -7.85 1.06
N PRO A 33 -11.55 -7.16 2.08
CA PRO A 33 -11.64 -7.62 3.46
C PRO A 33 -13.08 -7.89 3.96
N PRO A 34 -14.09 -7.03 3.70
CA PRO A 34 -15.47 -7.31 4.09
C PRO A 34 -16.11 -8.45 3.29
N ALA A 35 -15.69 -8.67 2.03
CA ALA A 35 -16.22 -9.70 1.16
C ALA A 35 -15.51 -11.05 1.32
N LEU A 36 -14.31 -11.08 1.89
CA LEU A 36 -13.45 -12.26 1.96
C LEU A 36 -14.12 -13.48 2.58
N PRO A 37 -14.85 -13.39 3.70
CA PRO A 37 -15.55 -14.55 4.27
C PRO A 37 -16.63 -15.14 3.33
N LEU A 38 -17.32 -14.27 2.58
CA LEU A 38 -18.35 -14.69 1.62
C LEU A 38 -17.71 -15.39 0.42
N ILE A 39 -16.62 -14.85 -0.10
CA ILE A 39 -15.85 -15.42 -1.22
C ILE A 39 -15.29 -16.78 -0.82
N MET A 40 -14.66 -16.88 0.36
CA MET A 40 -14.11 -18.16 0.85
C MET A 40 -15.19 -19.22 0.97
N ARG A 41 -16.35 -18.87 1.51
CA ARG A 41 -17.47 -19.79 1.68
C ARG A 41 -18.04 -20.25 0.33
N GLU A 42 -18.22 -19.34 -0.63
CA GLU A 42 -18.86 -19.66 -1.92
C GLU A 42 -17.91 -20.42 -2.87
N LEU A 43 -16.60 -20.09 -2.84
CA LEU A 43 -15.60 -20.71 -3.70
C LEU A 43 -14.89 -21.91 -3.04
N ASP A 44 -15.37 -22.36 -1.88
CA ASP A 44 -14.75 -23.43 -1.06
C ASP A 44 -13.25 -23.22 -0.84
N ALA A 45 -12.88 -21.98 -0.52
CA ALA A 45 -11.50 -21.56 -0.32
C ALA A 45 -11.15 -21.60 1.17
N GLY A 46 -10.15 -22.40 1.53
CA GLY A 46 -9.61 -22.39 2.90
C GLY A 46 -8.93 -21.06 3.27
N LEU A 47 -8.69 -20.86 4.57
CA LEU A 47 -8.10 -19.64 5.11
C LEU A 47 -6.79 -19.23 4.42
N VAL A 48 -5.89 -20.19 4.16
CA VAL A 48 -4.61 -19.92 3.50
C VAL A 48 -4.81 -19.40 2.08
N MET A 49 -5.73 -20.00 1.31
CA MET A 49 -6.10 -19.50 -0.02
C MET A 49 -6.73 -18.09 0.07
N GLY A 50 -7.58 -17.85 1.06
CA GLY A 50 -8.11 -16.51 1.36
C GLY A 50 -7.00 -15.48 1.61
N GLY A 51 -5.96 -15.87 2.34
CA GLY A 51 -4.76 -15.05 2.56
C GLY A 51 -4.02 -14.72 1.26
N TRP A 52 -3.85 -15.70 0.36
CA TRP A 52 -3.25 -15.47 -0.96
C TRP A 52 -4.13 -14.58 -1.85
N ILE A 53 -5.44 -14.77 -1.85
CA ILE A 53 -6.39 -13.89 -2.55
C ILE A 53 -6.27 -12.44 -2.03
N ALA A 54 -6.12 -12.25 -0.72
CA ALA A 54 -5.97 -10.92 -0.14
C ALA A 54 -4.66 -10.22 -0.53
N SER A 55 -3.59 -10.99 -0.69
CA SER A 55 -2.24 -10.46 -0.87
C SER A 55 -1.76 -10.38 -2.32
N MET A 56 -2.36 -11.17 -3.24
CA MET A 56 -1.86 -11.34 -4.61
C MET A 56 -1.76 -10.04 -5.41
N ILE A 57 -2.58 -9.05 -5.10
CA ILE A 57 -2.51 -7.71 -5.71
C ILE A 57 -1.13 -7.05 -5.53
N SER A 58 -0.37 -7.42 -4.50
CA SER A 58 0.96 -6.90 -4.20
C SER A 58 2.09 -7.62 -4.94
N PHE A 59 1.79 -8.75 -5.61
CA PHE A 59 2.81 -9.55 -6.28
C PHE A 59 3.61 -8.76 -7.31
N THR A 60 2.94 -7.98 -8.15
CA THR A 60 3.60 -7.18 -9.19
C THR A 60 4.48 -6.08 -8.61
N GLY A 61 4.03 -5.43 -7.53
CA GLY A 61 4.83 -4.44 -6.81
C GLY A 61 6.07 -5.05 -6.15
N PHE A 62 5.97 -6.28 -5.65
CA PHE A 62 7.11 -7.05 -5.15
C PHE A 62 8.08 -7.43 -6.27
N ALA A 63 7.58 -8.03 -7.35
CA ALA A 63 8.42 -8.54 -8.43
C ALA A 63 9.07 -7.43 -9.28
N LEU A 64 8.36 -6.34 -9.51
CA LEU A 64 8.75 -5.29 -10.45
C LEU A 64 8.99 -3.91 -9.79
N GLY A 65 8.94 -3.80 -8.46
CA GLY A 65 9.06 -2.52 -7.75
C GLY A 65 10.30 -1.72 -8.13
N LEU A 66 11.46 -2.38 -8.27
CA LEU A 66 12.72 -1.74 -8.64
C LEU A 66 12.75 -1.15 -10.06
N ILE A 67 11.99 -1.71 -10.99
CA ILE A 67 12.02 -1.34 -12.41
C ILE A 67 10.75 -0.58 -12.86
N SER A 68 9.72 -0.53 -12.01
CA SER A 68 8.41 0.07 -12.36
C SER A 68 8.51 1.54 -12.80
N GLY A 69 9.40 2.32 -12.19
CA GLY A 69 9.63 3.72 -12.54
C GLY A 69 10.14 3.94 -13.97
N THR A 70 10.94 3.01 -14.50
CA THR A 70 11.55 3.13 -15.84
C THR A 70 10.57 2.83 -16.96
N ILE A 71 9.55 2.00 -16.72
CA ILE A 71 8.54 1.63 -17.71
C ILE A 71 7.64 2.83 -18.03
N GLY A 72 7.21 3.56 -17.02
CA GLY A 72 6.37 4.75 -17.18
C GLY A 72 7.03 5.86 -18.02
N ASP A 73 8.36 5.99 -17.93
CA ASP A 73 9.12 6.99 -18.67
C ASP A 73 9.24 6.70 -20.17
N ARG A 74 9.14 5.44 -20.59
CA ARG A 74 9.25 5.03 -22.00
C ARG A 74 7.91 5.09 -22.75
N ILE A 75 6.84 4.58 -22.15
CA ILE A 75 5.52 4.44 -22.78
C ILE A 75 4.75 5.77 -22.72
N GLY A 76 5.00 6.58 -21.72
CA GLY A 76 4.25 7.79 -21.41
C GLY A 76 3.21 7.55 -20.31
N GLN A 77 3.35 8.30 -19.22
CA GLN A 77 2.62 8.10 -17.97
C GLN A 77 1.09 8.17 -18.13
N ARG A 78 0.59 8.98 -19.08
CA ARG A 78 -0.84 9.03 -19.42
C ARG A 78 -1.40 7.66 -19.83
N PHE A 79 -0.75 7.04 -20.82
CA PHE A 79 -1.19 5.74 -21.33
C PHE A 79 -1.03 4.64 -20.28
N VAL A 80 0.04 4.70 -19.50
CA VAL A 80 0.27 3.75 -18.40
C VAL A 80 -0.82 3.88 -17.32
N LEU A 81 -1.26 5.09 -16.97
CA LEU A 81 -2.37 5.30 -16.05
C LEU A 81 -3.68 4.70 -16.58
N VAL A 82 -4.05 5.03 -17.82
CA VAL A 82 -5.31 4.57 -18.42
C VAL A 82 -5.31 3.06 -18.62
N ILE A 83 -4.23 2.49 -19.18
CA ILE A 83 -4.10 1.04 -19.38
C ILE A 83 -4.09 0.33 -18.03
N GLY A 84 -3.39 0.88 -17.02
CA GLY A 84 -3.37 0.35 -15.67
C GLY A 84 -4.77 0.27 -15.06
N LEU A 85 -5.56 1.35 -15.14
CA LEU A 85 -6.95 1.36 -14.67
C LEU A 85 -7.82 0.35 -15.44
N LEU A 86 -7.69 0.27 -16.75
CA LEU A 86 -8.42 -0.73 -17.55
C LEU A 86 -8.02 -2.16 -17.19
N THR A 87 -6.74 -2.40 -16.88
CA THR A 87 -6.25 -3.70 -16.42
C THR A 87 -6.85 -4.05 -15.05
N ILE A 88 -6.95 -3.09 -14.13
CA ILE A 88 -7.65 -3.27 -12.85
C ILE A 88 -9.12 -3.63 -13.09
N ALA A 89 -9.80 -2.89 -13.97
CA ALA A 89 -11.20 -3.14 -14.29
C ALA A 89 -11.41 -4.53 -14.91
N ALA A 90 -10.54 -4.95 -15.82
CA ALA A 90 -10.58 -6.30 -16.41
C ALA A 90 -10.36 -7.39 -15.35
N GLY A 91 -9.38 -7.21 -14.46
CA GLY A 91 -9.17 -8.10 -13.32
C GLY A 91 -10.40 -8.18 -12.43
N SER A 92 -11.03 -7.04 -12.11
CA SER A 92 -12.25 -6.99 -11.31
C SER A 92 -13.43 -7.69 -12.00
N LEU A 93 -13.57 -7.50 -13.31
CA LEU A 93 -14.60 -8.18 -14.11
C LEU A 93 -14.39 -9.71 -14.09
N ILE A 94 -13.17 -10.19 -14.30
CA ILE A 94 -12.84 -11.61 -14.18
C ILE A 94 -13.19 -12.14 -12.78
N GLY A 95 -12.89 -11.37 -11.73
CA GLY A 95 -13.21 -11.73 -10.37
C GLY A 95 -14.73 -11.83 -10.11
N ALA A 96 -15.52 -10.93 -10.69
CA ALA A 96 -16.99 -10.99 -10.56
C ALA A 96 -17.59 -12.30 -11.10
N PHE A 97 -16.97 -12.91 -12.10
CA PHE A 97 -17.39 -14.18 -12.70
C PHE A 97 -16.55 -15.39 -12.23
N ALA A 98 -15.73 -15.22 -11.19
CA ALA A 98 -14.93 -16.31 -10.67
C ALA A 98 -15.82 -17.44 -10.11
N VAL A 99 -15.55 -18.68 -10.54
CA VAL A 99 -16.22 -19.90 -10.10
C VAL A 99 -15.30 -20.80 -9.26
N SER A 100 -14.06 -20.35 -9.01
CA SER A 100 -13.08 -21.05 -8.20
C SER A 100 -12.13 -20.08 -7.51
N ALA A 101 -11.50 -20.53 -6.43
CA ALA A 101 -10.49 -19.76 -5.72
C ALA A 101 -9.29 -19.38 -6.63
N ASN A 102 -8.88 -20.28 -7.54
CA ASN A 102 -7.80 -20.00 -8.49
C ASN A 102 -8.18 -18.90 -9.51
N ALA A 103 -9.44 -18.89 -9.98
CA ALA A 103 -9.92 -17.81 -10.85
C ALA A 103 -9.94 -16.47 -10.11
N MET A 104 -10.34 -16.44 -8.84
CA MET A 104 -10.28 -15.26 -8.00
C MET A 104 -8.82 -14.82 -7.78
N LEU A 105 -7.90 -15.75 -7.53
CA LEU A 105 -6.47 -15.45 -7.37
C LEU A 105 -5.88 -14.83 -8.65
N LEU A 106 -6.22 -15.36 -9.83
CA LEU A 106 -5.83 -14.77 -11.12
C LEU A 106 -6.40 -13.35 -11.30
N SER A 107 -7.66 -13.14 -10.93
CA SER A 107 -8.29 -11.82 -10.93
C SER A 107 -7.46 -10.82 -10.10
N ARG A 108 -7.07 -11.20 -8.87
CA ARG A 108 -6.27 -10.36 -7.97
C ARG A 108 -4.87 -10.09 -8.51
N PHE A 109 -4.25 -11.06 -9.19
CA PHE A 109 -2.96 -10.86 -9.86
C PHE A 109 -3.07 -9.83 -10.99
N ILE A 110 -4.11 -9.91 -11.84
CA ILE A 110 -4.35 -8.95 -12.93
C ILE A 110 -4.63 -7.56 -12.35
N GLU A 111 -5.45 -7.45 -11.30
CA GLU A 111 -5.66 -6.18 -10.59
C GLU A 111 -4.34 -5.62 -10.06
N GLY A 112 -3.42 -6.46 -9.58
CA GLY A 112 -2.10 -6.06 -9.09
C GLY A 112 -1.20 -5.46 -10.17
N ILE A 113 -1.23 -6.01 -11.38
CA ILE A 113 -0.52 -5.43 -12.55
C ILE A 113 -1.02 -4.00 -12.79
N GLY A 114 -2.33 -3.84 -12.87
CA GLY A 114 -2.94 -2.54 -13.12
C GLY A 114 -2.74 -1.56 -11.96
N PHE A 115 -2.81 -2.03 -10.72
CA PHE A 115 -2.55 -1.22 -9.51
C PHE A 115 -1.15 -0.64 -9.53
N SER A 116 -0.12 -1.47 -9.74
CA SER A 116 1.27 -1.04 -9.80
C SER A 116 1.51 -0.04 -10.93
N ALA A 117 0.95 -0.28 -12.12
CA ALA A 117 1.06 0.61 -13.25
C ALA A 117 0.39 1.98 -12.98
N SER A 118 -0.84 1.97 -12.47
CA SER A 118 -1.63 3.19 -12.22
C SER A 118 -0.99 4.06 -11.13
N THR A 119 -0.46 3.46 -10.06
CA THR A 119 0.14 4.21 -8.94
C THR A 119 1.46 4.86 -9.32
N VAL A 120 2.31 4.16 -10.07
CA VAL A 120 3.57 4.73 -10.58
C VAL A 120 3.29 5.87 -11.57
N ALA A 121 2.36 5.66 -12.50
CA ALA A 121 2.00 6.66 -13.50
C ALA A 121 1.34 7.89 -12.87
N GLY A 122 0.46 7.71 -11.89
CA GLY A 122 -0.22 8.79 -11.18
C GLY A 122 0.76 9.73 -10.46
N ALA A 123 1.71 9.18 -9.68
CA ALA A 123 2.77 9.95 -9.04
C ALA A 123 3.60 10.73 -10.06
N GLY A 124 3.95 10.08 -11.17
CA GLY A 124 4.70 10.68 -12.26
C GLY A 124 3.94 11.83 -12.93
N ILE A 125 2.67 11.67 -13.25
CA ILE A 125 1.82 12.74 -13.81
C ILE A 125 1.82 13.94 -12.87
N ILE A 126 1.50 13.72 -11.58
CA ILE A 126 1.43 14.79 -10.57
C ILE A 126 2.75 15.56 -10.50
N THR A 127 3.88 14.86 -10.48
CA THR A 127 5.21 15.51 -10.45
C THR A 127 5.45 16.44 -11.64
N HIS A 128 4.87 16.12 -12.80
CA HIS A 128 5.11 16.87 -14.04
C HIS A 128 4.10 17.99 -14.31
N VAL A 129 2.84 17.83 -13.86
CA VAL A 129 1.80 18.83 -14.08
C VAL A 129 1.75 19.90 -12.99
N THR A 130 2.51 19.73 -11.92
CA THR A 130 2.58 20.69 -10.82
C THR A 130 3.80 21.60 -10.94
N SER A 131 3.59 22.89 -10.65
CA SER A 131 4.65 23.90 -10.54
C SER A 131 5.65 23.49 -9.45
N THR A 132 6.86 24.03 -9.48
CA THR A 132 7.87 23.78 -8.43
C THR A 132 7.38 24.17 -7.05
N LYS A 133 6.57 25.26 -6.96
CA LYS A 133 5.97 25.76 -5.71
C LYS A 133 4.95 24.76 -5.13
N ASP A 134 4.09 24.19 -5.98
CA ASP A 134 2.95 23.37 -5.55
C ASP A 134 3.31 21.88 -5.42
N ARG A 135 4.44 21.46 -6.00
CA ARG A 135 4.81 20.04 -6.11
C ARG A 135 4.90 19.32 -4.78
N LYS A 136 5.47 19.96 -3.75
CA LYS A 136 5.58 19.35 -2.42
C LYS A 136 4.20 19.08 -1.83
N TRP A 137 3.28 20.04 -1.97
CA TRP A 137 1.90 19.90 -1.51
C TRP A 137 1.16 18.81 -2.28
N ALA A 138 1.25 18.82 -3.61
CA ALA A 138 0.57 17.85 -4.47
C ALA A 138 1.03 16.40 -4.22
N LEU A 139 2.34 16.18 -3.99
CA LEU A 139 2.87 14.87 -3.62
C LEU A 139 2.48 14.47 -2.19
N GLY A 140 2.34 15.43 -1.28
CA GLY A 140 1.77 15.19 0.04
C GLY A 140 0.32 14.74 -0.03
N VAL A 141 -0.51 15.38 -0.86
CA VAL A 141 -1.89 14.95 -1.15
C VAL A 141 -1.89 13.56 -1.78
N TRP A 142 -1.01 13.31 -2.76
CA TRP A 142 -0.87 11.99 -3.39
C TRP A 142 -0.64 10.88 -2.35
N SER A 143 0.17 11.09 -1.32
CA SER A 143 0.46 10.05 -0.32
C SER A 143 -0.79 9.55 0.42
N SER A 144 -1.91 10.28 0.36
CA SER A 144 -3.17 9.92 1.02
C SER A 144 -4.12 9.06 0.14
N TYR A 145 -3.77 8.77 -1.13
CA TYR A 145 -4.65 8.01 -2.01
C TYR A 145 -4.98 6.61 -1.48
N VAL A 146 -3.99 5.91 -0.90
CA VAL A 146 -4.20 4.57 -0.34
C VAL A 146 -5.14 4.59 0.86
N PRO A 147 -4.87 5.34 1.94
CA PRO A 147 -5.78 5.34 3.08
C PRO A 147 -7.19 5.83 2.73
N ILE A 148 -7.33 6.83 1.85
CA ILE A 148 -8.65 7.33 1.42
C ILE A 148 -9.42 6.27 0.62
N GLY A 149 -8.80 5.70 -0.42
CA GLY A 149 -9.46 4.71 -1.27
C GLY A 149 -9.76 3.41 -0.53
N PHE A 150 -8.80 2.94 0.28
CA PHE A 150 -8.98 1.72 1.07
C PHE A 150 -10.07 1.89 2.12
N ALA A 151 -9.99 2.92 2.98
CA ALA A 151 -10.97 3.16 4.05
C ALA A 151 -12.37 3.45 3.47
N GLY A 152 -12.45 4.31 2.45
CA GLY A 152 -13.72 4.59 1.77
C GLY A 152 -14.37 3.34 1.20
N MET A 153 -13.56 2.44 0.61
CA MET A 153 -14.10 1.21 0.03
C MET A 153 -14.40 0.12 1.05
N LEU A 154 -13.75 0.09 2.21
CA LEU A 154 -14.17 -0.77 3.32
C LEU A 154 -15.62 -0.48 3.69
N ILE A 155 -15.96 0.80 3.90
CA ILE A 155 -17.33 1.23 4.21
C ILE A 155 -18.25 0.99 3.01
N GLY A 156 -17.85 1.41 1.80
CA GLY A 156 -18.64 1.19 0.58
C GLY A 156 -18.94 -0.28 0.33
N SER A 157 -18.01 -1.16 0.59
CA SER A 157 -18.19 -2.61 0.47
C SER A 157 -19.23 -3.12 1.47
N ALA A 158 -19.16 -2.68 2.73
CA ALA A 158 -20.14 -3.09 3.74
C ALA A 158 -21.56 -2.65 3.39
N LEU A 159 -21.73 -1.44 2.82
CA LEU A 159 -23.02 -0.94 2.36
C LEU A 159 -23.56 -1.75 1.18
N ILE A 160 -22.73 -2.05 0.17
CA ILE A 160 -23.15 -2.86 -0.97
C ILE A 160 -23.47 -4.29 -0.54
N LEU A 161 -22.65 -4.90 0.33
CA LEU A 161 -22.89 -6.26 0.83
C LEU A 161 -24.12 -6.36 1.76
N GLY A 162 -24.59 -5.24 2.28
CA GLY A 162 -25.85 -5.17 3.05
C GLY A 162 -27.10 -5.31 2.19
N ILE A 163 -27.01 -5.04 0.88
CA ILE A 163 -28.15 -5.04 -0.05
C ILE A 163 -27.95 -5.96 -1.26
N SER A 164 -26.74 -6.50 -1.45
CA SER A 164 -26.38 -7.33 -2.59
C SER A 164 -25.25 -8.30 -2.22
N ASP A 165 -24.64 -8.92 -3.23
CA ASP A 165 -23.57 -9.90 -3.08
C ASP A 165 -22.18 -9.34 -3.41
N TRP A 166 -21.13 -10.14 -3.20
CA TRP A 166 -19.75 -9.76 -3.50
C TRP A 166 -19.49 -9.65 -5.01
N ARG A 167 -20.22 -10.36 -5.87
CA ARG A 167 -20.10 -10.26 -7.33
C ARG A 167 -20.52 -8.89 -7.84
N THR A 168 -21.64 -8.39 -7.32
CA THR A 168 -22.13 -7.02 -7.57
C THR A 168 -21.10 -5.98 -7.11
N LEU A 169 -20.46 -6.19 -5.96
CA LEU A 169 -19.37 -5.32 -5.48
C LEU A 169 -18.20 -5.28 -6.47
N TRP A 170 -17.79 -6.44 -7.03
CA TRP A 170 -16.72 -6.52 -8.06
C TRP A 170 -17.12 -5.82 -9.36
N LEU A 171 -18.35 -6.02 -9.82
CA LEU A 171 -18.89 -5.34 -11.02
C LEU A 171 -18.96 -3.83 -10.84
N ALA A 172 -19.47 -3.36 -9.70
CA ALA A 172 -19.56 -1.94 -9.39
C ALA A 172 -18.17 -1.28 -9.39
N ASN A 173 -17.17 -1.93 -8.79
CA ASN A 173 -15.80 -1.44 -8.83
C ASN A 173 -15.20 -1.46 -10.24
N ALA A 174 -15.48 -2.49 -11.05
CA ALA A 174 -15.05 -2.53 -12.45
C ALA A 174 -15.62 -1.34 -13.24
N MET A 175 -16.94 -1.10 -13.13
CA MET A 175 -17.63 0.02 -13.81
C MET A 175 -17.09 1.38 -13.36
N LEU A 176 -16.90 1.57 -12.05
CA LEU A 176 -16.33 2.80 -11.50
C LEU A 176 -14.90 3.03 -12.03
N THR A 177 -14.11 1.97 -12.15
CA THR A 177 -12.73 2.06 -12.67
C THR A 177 -12.69 2.35 -14.15
N VAL A 178 -13.59 1.75 -14.96
CA VAL A 178 -13.74 2.07 -16.40
C VAL A 178 -14.15 3.53 -16.58
N PHE A 179 -15.14 4.00 -15.82
CA PHE A 179 -15.56 5.41 -15.83
C PHE A 179 -14.38 6.35 -15.56
N TRP A 180 -13.58 6.04 -14.52
CA TRP A 180 -12.43 6.88 -14.19
C TRP A 180 -11.31 6.78 -15.23
N ALA A 181 -11.10 5.62 -15.84
CA ALA A 181 -10.16 5.46 -16.97
C ALA A 181 -10.55 6.31 -18.17
N ALA A 182 -11.84 6.35 -18.50
CA ALA A 182 -12.37 7.23 -19.55
C ALA A 182 -12.17 8.71 -19.20
N LEU A 183 -12.51 9.12 -17.98
CA LEU A 183 -12.28 10.49 -17.49
C LEU A 183 -10.79 10.87 -17.58
N ALA A 184 -9.90 9.98 -17.11
CA ALA A 184 -8.46 10.18 -17.20
C ALA A 184 -7.99 10.31 -18.65
N PHE A 185 -8.52 9.48 -19.56
CA PHE A 185 -8.19 9.55 -20.98
C PHE A 185 -8.56 10.90 -21.60
N PHE A 186 -9.76 11.42 -21.32
CA PHE A 186 -10.21 12.71 -21.89
C PHE A 186 -9.52 13.91 -21.27
N VAL A 187 -9.41 13.98 -19.93
CA VAL A 187 -8.83 15.12 -19.23
C VAL A 187 -7.33 15.25 -19.47
N THR A 188 -6.63 14.13 -19.63
CA THR A 188 -5.18 14.15 -19.91
C THR A 188 -4.85 14.24 -21.39
N ASN A 189 -5.83 14.42 -22.28
CA ASN A 189 -5.63 14.37 -23.74
C ASN A 189 -4.69 15.46 -24.28
N GLY A 190 -4.66 16.64 -23.70
CA GLY A 190 -3.75 17.71 -24.07
C GLY A 190 -2.33 17.57 -23.51
N TRP A 191 -2.11 16.62 -22.58
CA TRP A 191 -0.83 16.46 -21.92
C TRP A 191 0.01 15.38 -22.64
N ARG A 192 0.92 15.84 -23.50
CA ARG A 192 1.91 14.98 -24.18
C ARG A 192 3.28 15.23 -23.59
N ARG A 193 3.77 14.35 -22.70
CA ARG A 193 5.20 14.27 -22.45
C ARG A 193 5.84 13.36 -23.48
N ARG A 194 6.83 13.88 -24.21
CA ARG A 194 7.78 13.04 -24.93
C ARG A 194 8.57 12.25 -23.90
N GLY A 195 8.55 10.92 -23.99
CA GLY A 195 9.33 10.05 -23.10
C GLY A 195 10.77 10.53 -23.01
N ALA A 196 11.30 10.61 -21.82
CA ALA A 196 12.70 10.93 -21.62
C ALA A 196 13.53 9.79 -22.24
N ARG A 197 14.22 10.10 -23.33
CA ARG A 197 15.30 9.23 -23.82
C ARG A 197 16.42 9.26 -22.81
N GLY A 198 16.55 8.23 -22.00
CA GLY A 198 17.74 8.14 -21.15
C GLY A 198 17.58 7.15 -20.00
N GLY A 199 18.47 6.21 -19.90
CA GLY A 199 18.78 5.52 -18.66
C GLY A 199 18.67 3.98 -18.64
N GLY A 200 18.39 3.32 -19.76
CA GLY A 200 18.37 1.86 -19.79
C GLY A 200 19.71 1.22 -19.45
N ASP A 201 20.80 1.83 -19.88
CA ASP A 201 22.16 1.26 -19.74
C ASP A 201 22.71 1.26 -18.31
N LYS A 202 22.11 2.06 -17.40
CA LYS A 202 22.52 2.13 -15.99
C LYS A 202 21.55 1.46 -15.01
N LEU A 203 20.44 0.88 -15.48
CA LEU A 203 19.43 0.30 -14.61
C LEU A 203 20.00 -0.83 -13.75
N LEU A 204 20.67 -1.81 -14.39
CA LEU A 204 21.27 -2.94 -13.69
C LEU A 204 22.34 -2.48 -12.68
N TYR A 205 23.16 -1.51 -13.07
CA TYR A 205 24.15 -0.91 -12.18
C TYR A 205 23.48 -0.25 -10.96
N ASN A 206 22.43 0.54 -11.17
CA ASN A 206 21.69 1.19 -10.07
C ASN A 206 21.04 0.17 -9.13
N VAL A 207 20.44 -0.89 -9.67
CA VAL A 207 19.86 -1.99 -8.89
C VAL A 207 20.92 -2.67 -8.03
N ILE A 208 22.06 -3.06 -8.61
CA ILE A 208 23.16 -3.70 -7.88
C ILE A 208 23.70 -2.75 -6.79
N THR A 209 23.83 -1.46 -7.10
CA THR A 209 24.32 -0.46 -6.15
C THR A 209 23.33 -0.29 -4.98
N CYS A 210 22.02 -0.30 -5.24
CA CYS A 210 21.02 -0.24 -4.18
C CYS A 210 21.12 -1.41 -3.21
N PHE A 211 21.28 -2.63 -3.70
CA PHE A 211 21.46 -3.82 -2.83
C PHE A 211 22.77 -3.82 -2.04
N LYS A 212 23.79 -3.10 -2.49
CA LYS A 212 25.04 -2.90 -1.74
C LYS A 212 24.86 -1.92 -0.57
N GLN A 213 23.82 -1.09 -0.58
CA GLN A 213 23.52 -0.15 0.51
C GLN A 213 22.82 -0.87 1.67
N ARG A 214 23.60 -1.40 2.61
CA ARG A 214 23.11 -2.19 3.75
C ARG A 214 22.02 -1.47 4.54
N GLY A 215 22.21 -0.16 4.80
CA GLY A 215 21.21 0.64 5.54
C GLY A 215 19.85 0.69 4.82
N ALA A 216 19.86 0.91 3.50
CA ALA A 216 18.62 0.92 2.70
C ALA A 216 17.92 -0.46 2.69
N CYS A 217 18.68 -1.56 2.58
CA CYS A 217 18.12 -2.91 2.63
C CYS A 217 17.48 -3.21 3.99
N LEU A 218 18.10 -2.79 5.09
CA LEU A 218 17.56 -2.97 6.44
C LEU A 218 16.28 -2.15 6.66
N VAL A 219 16.23 -0.90 6.17
CA VAL A 219 15.02 -0.08 6.21
C VAL A 219 13.92 -0.70 5.36
N ALA A 220 14.22 -1.18 4.16
CA ALA A 220 13.25 -1.88 3.31
C ALA A 220 12.71 -3.16 3.98
N ALA A 221 13.57 -3.92 4.68
CA ALA A 221 13.16 -5.09 5.45
C ALA A 221 12.28 -4.70 6.67
N CYS A 222 12.62 -3.62 7.39
CA CYS A 222 11.78 -3.08 8.45
C CYS A 222 10.40 -2.66 7.91
N PHE A 223 10.38 -2.02 6.75
CA PHE A 223 9.15 -1.63 6.06
C PHE A 223 8.33 -2.86 5.60
N ALA A 224 8.99 -3.96 5.23
CA ALA A 224 8.32 -5.24 4.95
C ALA A 224 7.64 -5.82 6.19
N MET A 225 8.31 -5.79 7.37
CA MET A 225 7.70 -6.26 8.62
C MET A 225 6.48 -5.44 9.04
N TYR A 226 6.54 -4.12 8.87
CA TYR A 226 5.37 -3.25 9.04
C TYR A 226 4.24 -3.65 8.10
N ALA A 227 4.51 -3.73 6.80
CA ALA A 227 3.49 -4.01 5.79
C ALA A 227 2.84 -5.39 5.97
N ALA A 228 3.63 -6.39 6.38
CA ALA A 228 3.13 -7.72 6.70
C ALA A 228 2.12 -7.68 7.84
N GLN A 229 2.44 -6.98 8.94
CA GLN A 229 1.54 -6.84 10.09
C GLN A 229 0.30 -6.00 9.72
N HIS A 230 0.52 -4.84 9.09
CA HIS A 230 -0.56 -3.89 8.80
C HIS A 230 -1.60 -4.45 7.84
N ILE A 231 -1.17 -5.00 6.70
CA ILE A 231 -2.09 -5.55 5.70
C ILE A 231 -2.74 -6.84 6.18
N SER A 232 -2.04 -7.69 6.94
CA SER A 232 -2.67 -8.86 7.55
C SER A 232 -3.78 -8.46 8.52
N MET A 233 -3.53 -7.45 9.34
CA MET A 233 -4.55 -6.89 10.24
C MET A 233 -5.75 -6.36 9.44
N MET A 234 -5.51 -5.54 8.42
CA MET A 234 -6.58 -4.99 7.59
C MET A 234 -7.38 -6.06 6.85
N ALA A 235 -6.74 -7.12 6.39
CA ALA A 235 -7.38 -8.21 5.65
C ALA A 235 -8.24 -9.11 6.56
N TRP A 236 -7.73 -9.44 7.76
CA TRP A 236 -8.35 -10.43 8.63
C TRP A 236 -9.18 -9.83 9.76
N LEU A 237 -9.02 -8.55 10.10
CA LEU A 237 -9.76 -7.93 11.19
C LEU A 237 -11.29 -8.01 11.00
N PRO A 238 -11.88 -7.79 9.81
CA PRO A 238 -13.30 -7.99 9.61
C PRO A 238 -13.76 -9.42 9.89
N THR A 239 -12.98 -10.42 9.44
CA THR A 239 -13.26 -11.83 9.70
C THR A 239 -13.16 -12.15 11.21
N TYR A 240 -12.07 -11.70 11.84
CA TYR A 240 -11.86 -11.84 13.28
C TYR A 240 -13.01 -11.25 14.11
N MET A 241 -13.46 -10.03 13.76
CA MET A 241 -14.56 -9.37 14.48
C MET A 241 -15.88 -10.10 14.30
N ARG A 242 -16.14 -10.65 13.12
CA ARG A 242 -17.36 -11.44 12.89
C ARG A 242 -17.33 -12.81 13.60
N GLU A 243 -16.20 -13.50 13.58
CA GLU A 243 -16.05 -14.81 14.23
C GLU A 243 -16.03 -14.71 15.76
N THR A 244 -15.45 -13.65 16.32
CA THR A 244 -15.19 -13.54 17.76
C THR A 244 -16.28 -12.76 18.49
N TYR A 245 -16.87 -11.75 17.84
CA TYR A 245 -17.81 -10.79 18.47
C TYR A 245 -19.19 -10.76 17.79
N ASP A 246 -19.41 -11.60 16.79
CA ASP A 246 -20.65 -11.56 15.95
C ASP A 246 -20.95 -10.15 15.40
N ALA A 247 -19.87 -9.39 15.10
CA ALA A 247 -19.97 -8.01 14.66
C ALA A 247 -20.71 -7.90 13.33
N SER A 248 -21.57 -6.89 13.19
CA SER A 248 -22.21 -6.59 11.92
C SER A 248 -21.17 -6.29 10.82
N THR A 249 -21.54 -6.52 9.57
CA THR A 249 -20.63 -6.25 8.42
C THR A 249 -20.14 -4.81 8.39
N LEU A 250 -21.03 -3.86 8.77
CA LEU A 250 -20.67 -2.44 8.82
C LEU A 250 -19.67 -2.15 9.94
N LEU A 251 -19.86 -2.69 11.13
CA LEU A 251 -18.93 -2.50 12.25
C LEU A 251 -17.56 -3.13 11.95
N ALA A 252 -17.57 -4.35 11.41
CA ALA A 252 -16.36 -5.06 11.01
C ALA A 252 -15.56 -4.33 9.91
N ALA A 253 -16.22 -3.52 9.07
CA ALA A 253 -15.57 -2.68 8.07
C ALA A 253 -15.17 -1.29 8.61
N ALA A 254 -15.94 -0.73 9.54
CA ALA A 254 -15.68 0.60 10.08
C ALA A 254 -14.44 0.64 10.97
N VAL A 255 -14.20 -0.37 11.79
CA VAL A 255 -13.03 -0.42 12.69
C VAL A 255 -11.72 -0.36 11.91
N PRO A 256 -11.43 -1.22 10.91
CA PRO A 256 -10.22 -1.09 10.11
C PRO A 256 -10.16 0.22 9.31
N ALA A 257 -11.29 0.78 8.87
CA ALA A 257 -11.30 2.09 8.21
C ALA A 257 -10.84 3.20 9.17
N ILE A 258 -11.27 3.18 10.43
CA ILE A 258 -10.81 4.12 11.45
C ILE A 258 -9.31 3.91 11.75
N ILE A 259 -8.84 2.68 11.86
CA ILE A 259 -7.42 2.37 12.05
C ILE A 259 -6.56 2.98 10.93
N LEU A 260 -7.04 2.96 9.68
CA LEU A 260 -6.35 3.61 8.55
C LEU A 260 -6.26 5.14 8.70
N LEU A 261 -7.27 5.80 9.28
CA LEU A 261 -7.21 7.22 9.60
C LEU A 261 -6.17 7.51 10.69
N PHE A 262 -6.12 6.69 11.73
CA PHE A 262 -5.10 6.78 12.78
C PHE A 262 -3.69 6.51 12.22
N ASN A 263 -3.55 5.61 11.25
CA ASN A 263 -2.30 5.37 10.54
C ASN A 263 -1.84 6.62 9.77
N ALA A 264 -2.76 7.30 9.09
CA ALA A 264 -2.43 8.58 8.45
C ALA A 264 -1.94 9.63 9.48
N GLY A 265 -2.57 9.70 10.66
CA GLY A 265 -2.12 10.56 11.77
C GLY A 265 -0.70 10.22 12.24
N GLY A 266 -0.38 8.94 12.41
CA GLY A 266 0.96 8.47 12.74
C GLY A 266 2.01 8.83 11.68
N ASN A 267 1.63 8.76 10.40
CA ASN A 267 2.49 9.15 9.29
C ASN A 267 2.82 10.66 9.33
N TRP A 268 1.83 11.50 9.58
CA TRP A 268 2.04 12.95 9.74
C TRP A 268 2.90 13.27 10.95
N MET A 269 2.67 12.61 12.09
CA MET A 269 3.48 12.76 13.30
C MET A 269 4.94 12.41 13.05
N SER A 270 5.20 11.33 12.32
CA SER A 270 6.55 10.92 11.93
C SER A 270 7.22 11.94 11.00
N ALA A 271 6.51 12.42 9.97
CA ALA A 271 7.01 13.45 9.07
C ALA A 271 7.35 14.77 9.82
N TRP A 272 6.50 15.17 10.76
CA TRP A 272 6.73 16.32 11.63
C TRP A 272 7.96 16.13 12.54
N ALA A 273 8.14 14.95 13.13
CA ALA A 273 9.28 14.64 13.98
C ALA A 273 10.61 14.66 13.19
N MET A 274 10.62 14.10 11.97
CA MET A 274 11.77 14.18 11.07
C MET A 274 12.09 15.63 10.68
N GLY A 275 11.08 16.47 10.48
CA GLY A 275 11.25 17.91 10.26
C GLY A 275 11.92 18.63 11.43
N ARG A 276 11.95 18.03 12.63
CA ARG A 276 12.68 18.47 13.83
C ARG A 276 14.00 17.74 14.05
N ALA A 277 14.57 17.18 13.01
CA ALA A 277 15.83 16.42 13.02
C ALA A 277 15.81 15.15 13.89
N MET A 278 14.62 14.58 14.16
CA MET A 278 14.55 13.26 14.80
C MET A 278 15.06 12.19 13.81
N PRO A 279 16.04 11.35 14.21
CA PRO A 279 16.57 10.32 13.32
C PRO A 279 15.52 9.30 12.92
N SER A 280 15.59 8.82 11.67
CA SER A 280 14.60 7.87 11.13
C SER A 280 14.57 6.54 11.88
N TRP A 281 15.73 6.06 12.37
CA TRP A 281 15.81 4.82 13.14
C TRP A 281 14.97 4.87 14.43
N CYS A 282 14.86 6.02 15.10
CA CYS A 282 14.04 6.18 16.32
C CYS A 282 12.55 5.97 16.00
N LEU A 283 12.09 6.51 14.88
CA LEU A 283 10.69 6.40 14.44
C LEU A 283 10.37 4.98 13.96
N LEU A 284 11.31 4.33 13.26
CA LEU A 284 11.19 2.92 12.88
C LEU A 284 11.12 2.02 14.13
N PHE A 285 11.97 2.27 15.14
CA PHE A 285 11.98 1.55 16.41
C PHE A 285 10.68 1.74 17.20
N ALA A 286 10.27 2.99 17.41
CA ALA A 286 9.04 3.31 18.15
C ALA A 286 7.80 2.74 17.44
N GLY A 287 7.75 2.83 16.10
CA GLY A 287 6.69 2.26 15.29
C GLY A 287 6.64 0.73 15.42
N ALA A 288 7.76 0.03 15.24
CA ALA A 288 7.82 -1.43 15.31
C ALA A 288 7.47 -1.96 16.71
N LEU A 289 8.04 -1.34 17.77
CA LEU A 289 7.76 -1.71 19.15
C LEU A 289 6.30 -1.44 19.53
N GLY A 290 5.80 -0.25 19.19
CA GLY A 290 4.43 0.15 19.48
C GLY A 290 3.40 -0.72 18.74
N MET A 291 3.64 -1.06 17.46
CA MET A 291 2.81 -2.01 16.73
C MET A 291 2.79 -3.38 17.40
N GLY A 292 3.96 -3.90 17.79
CA GLY A 292 4.06 -5.19 18.48
C GLY A 292 3.23 -5.22 19.76
N ILE A 293 3.47 -4.27 20.67
CA ILE A 293 2.76 -4.19 21.95
C ILE A 293 1.24 -4.05 21.74
N THR A 294 0.82 -3.18 20.85
CA THR A 294 -0.61 -2.93 20.62
C THR A 294 -1.31 -4.11 19.93
N GLN A 295 -0.64 -4.78 19.00
CA GLN A 295 -1.19 -5.96 18.33
C GLN A 295 -1.30 -7.17 19.28
N LEU A 296 -0.37 -7.33 20.23
CA LEU A 296 -0.53 -8.29 21.32
C LEU A 296 -1.81 -8.02 22.12
N GLY A 297 -2.11 -6.75 22.40
CA GLY A 297 -3.36 -6.35 23.06
C GLY A 297 -4.60 -6.70 22.24
N VAL A 298 -4.61 -6.48 20.92
CA VAL A 298 -5.77 -6.78 20.06
C VAL A 298 -6.17 -8.26 20.12
N PHE A 299 -5.20 -9.17 20.05
CA PHE A 299 -5.47 -10.61 20.04
C PHE A 299 -5.46 -11.24 21.44
N SER A 300 -5.17 -10.47 22.51
CA SER A 300 -5.18 -10.97 23.88
C SER A 300 -6.59 -11.35 24.36
N GLY A 301 -6.74 -12.55 24.91
CA GLY A 301 -7.97 -12.95 25.59
C GLY A 301 -8.16 -12.31 26.99
N SER A 302 -7.13 -11.65 27.54
CA SER A 302 -7.06 -11.23 28.96
C SER A 302 -7.56 -9.81 29.21
N ILE A 303 -7.82 -9.00 28.17
CA ILE A 303 -8.26 -7.59 28.30
C ILE A 303 -9.65 -7.39 27.71
N GLY A 304 -10.39 -6.42 28.26
CA GLY A 304 -11.74 -6.11 27.81
C GLY A 304 -11.81 -5.55 26.38
N GLU A 305 -12.97 -5.62 25.76
CA GLU A 305 -13.20 -5.23 24.35
C GLU A 305 -12.81 -3.77 24.09
N GLY A 306 -13.15 -2.84 24.97
CA GLY A 306 -12.76 -1.43 24.84
C GLY A 306 -11.25 -1.24 24.82
N ALA A 307 -10.50 -1.99 25.64
CA ALA A 307 -9.05 -1.94 25.66
C ALA A 307 -8.45 -2.52 24.36
N ARG A 308 -9.03 -3.59 23.80
CA ARG A 308 -8.63 -4.17 22.50
C ARG A 308 -8.85 -3.17 21.37
N LEU A 309 -9.99 -2.48 21.37
CA LEU A 309 -10.26 -1.41 20.41
C LEU A 309 -9.23 -0.27 20.54
N GLY A 310 -8.94 0.17 21.76
CA GLY A 310 -7.88 1.15 22.03
C GLY A 310 -6.52 0.70 21.49
N CYS A 311 -6.15 -0.56 21.71
CA CYS A 311 -4.94 -1.16 21.14
C CYS A 311 -4.97 -1.15 19.58
N ALA A 312 -6.10 -1.45 18.96
CA ALA A 312 -6.23 -1.42 17.50
C ALA A 312 -6.04 -0.01 16.92
N LEU A 313 -6.56 1.02 17.57
CA LEU A 313 -6.36 2.42 17.17
C LEU A 313 -4.90 2.86 17.33
N LEU A 314 -4.26 2.52 18.46
CA LEU A 314 -2.84 2.79 18.71
C LEU A 314 -1.94 2.04 17.73
N PHE A 315 -2.29 0.80 17.35
CA PHE A 315 -1.62 0.06 16.28
C PHE A 315 -1.61 0.86 14.97
N GLY A 316 -2.71 1.54 14.63
CA GLY A 316 -2.78 2.45 13.50
C GLY A 316 -1.73 3.57 13.62
N ILE A 317 -1.68 4.29 14.74
CA ILE A 317 -0.74 5.40 14.96
C ILE A 317 0.71 4.93 14.83
N PHE A 318 1.10 3.90 15.58
CA PHE A 318 2.48 3.40 15.56
C PHE A 318 2.87 2.85 14.19
N GLY A 319 1.94 2.14 13.54
CA GLY A 319 2.14 1.66 12.16
C GLY A 319 2.38 2.80 11.18
N GLY A 320 1.63 3.89 11.29
CA GLY A 320 1.79 5.05 10.43
C GLY A 320 3.15 5.75 10.55
N MET A 321 3.86 5.60 11.67
CA MET A 321 5.19 6.20 11.82
C MET A 321 6.23 5.59 10.87
N ILE A 322 6.10 4.31 10.52
CA ILE A 322 7.11 3.58 9.76
C ILE A 322 7.20 4.00 8.29
N PRO A 323 6.10 4.16 7.52
CA PRO A 323 6.18 4.58 6.11
C PRO A 323 6.90 5.90 5.89
N ALA A 324 6.58 6.92 6.67
CA ALA A 324 7.22 8.22 6.55
C ALA A 324 8.73 8.13 6.89
N ALA A 325 9.09 7.43 7.97
CA ALA A 325 10.47 7.24 8.37
C ALA A 325 11.28 6.44 7.31
N ALA A 326 10.68 5.38 6.76
CA ALA A 326 11.33 4.56 5.73
C ALA A 326 11.57 5.35 4.44
N VAL A 327 10.56 6.04 3.92
CA VAL A 327 10.70 6.87 2.71
C VAL A 327 11.61 8.07 2.97
N GLY A 328 11.52 8.71 4.14
CA GLY A 328 12.39 9.83 4.53
C GLY A 328 13.87 9.44 4.60
N SER A 329 14.19 8.20 5.01
CA SER A 329 15.56 7.69 5.08
C SER A 329 16.20 7.42 3.71
N VAL A 330 15.42 7.37 2.63
CA VAL A 330 15.96 7.16 1.26
C VAL A 330 17.03 8.17 0.92
N ALA A 331 16.83 9.44 1.26
CA ALA A 331 17.81 10.49 0.99
C ALA A 331 19.15 10.27 1.72
N VAL A 332 19.11 9.68 2.92
CA VAL A 332 20.30 9.41 3.76
C VAL A 332 21.17 8.31 3.16
N TYR A 333 20.53 7.27 2.58
CA TYR A 333 21.24 6.09 2.05
C TYR A 333 21.46 6.13 0.54
N THR A 334 21.05 7.20 -0.15
CA THR A 334 21.22 7.30 -1.61
C THR A 334 22.57 7.93 -1.97
N PRO A 335 23.49 7.16 -2.60
CA PRO A 335 24.86 7.68 -2.93
C PRO A 335 24.85 8.80 -3.97
N ALA A 336 23.87 8.81 -4.88
CA ALA A 336 23.76 9.82 -5.94
C ALA A 336 22.30 10.16 -6.25
N PRO A 337 21.98 11.43 -6.55
CA PRO A 337 20.63 11.87 -6.87
C PRO A 337 19.95 11.08 -7.99
N SER A 338 20.72 10.56 -8.94
CA SER A 338 20.22 9.72 -10.04
C SER A 338 19.68 8.34 -9.59
N GLN A 339 19.98 7.92 -8.36
CA GLN A 339 19.60 6.62 -7.80
C GLN A 339 18.40 6.69 -6.87
N ILE A 340 17.88 7.89 -6.55
CA ILE A 340 16.71 8.09 -5.66
C ILE A 340 15.51 7.27 -6.14
N GLY A 341 15.27 7.22 -7.44
CA GLY A 341 14.16 6.42 -8.01
C GLY A 341 14.29 4.93 -7.73
N THR A 342 15.49 4.38 -7.89
CA THR A 342 15.75 2.94 -7.62
C THR A 342 15.70 2.63 -6.12
N MET A 343 16.17 3.55 -5.27
CA MET A 343 16.05 3.42 -3.80
C MET A 343 14.60 3.44 -3.33
N ASN A 344 13.76 4.33 -3.87
CA ASN A 344 12.33 4.28 -3.63
C ASN A 344 11.71 2.97 -4.12
N GLY A 345 12.18 2.45 -5.26
CA GLY A 345 11.78 1.13 -5.76
C GLY A 345 12.11 -0.01 -4.79
N LEU A 346 13.25 0.06 -4.09
CA LEU A 346 13.62 -0.90 -3.04
C LEU A 346 12.63 -0.84 -1.85
N MET A 347 12.21 0.37 -1.43
CA MET A 347 11.18 0.53 -0.40
C MET A 347 9.84 -0.05 -0.85
N VAL A 348 9.43 0.20 -2.09
CA VAL A 348 8.21 -0.36 -2.69
C VAL A 348 8.28 -1.89 -2.74
N MET A 349 9.42 -2.45 -3.17
CA MET A 349 9.62 -3.90 -3.18
C MET A 349 9.51 -4.50 -1.77
N GLY A 350 10.17 -3.91 -0.78
CA GLY A 350 10.09 -4.34 0.63
C GLY A 350 8.65 -4.31 1.16
N THR A 351 7.95 -3.20 0.97
CA THR A 351 6.54 -3.06 1.38
C THR A 351 5.67 -4.13 0.74
N ASN A 352 5.78 -4.32 -0.58
CA ASN A 352 4.98 -5.32 -1.28
C ASN A 352 5.34 -6.76 -0.92
N ALA A 353 6.60 -7.04 -0.52
CA ALA A 353 6.97 -8.33 0.05
C ALA A 353 6.17 -8.61 1.34
N GLY A 354 6.14 -7.65 2.26
CA GLY A 354 5.34 -7.76 3.48
C GLY A 354 3.85 -7.93 3.19
N MET A 355 3.30 -7.13 2.29
CA MET A 355 1.89 -7.21 1.87
C MET A 355 1.55 -8.56 1.22
N LEU A 356 2.50 -9.15 0.47
CA LEU A 356 2.29 -10.41 -0.24
C LEU A 356 2.30 -11.61 0.72
N PHE A 357 3.26 -11.65 1.64
CA PHE A 357 3.45 -12.83 2.50
C PHE A 357 2.76 -12.74 3.85
N GLY A 358 2.41 -11.55 4.33
CA GLY A 358 1.79 -11.33 5.63
C GLY A 358 0.42 -12.02 5.79
N PRO A 359 -0.58 -11.71 4.96
CA PRO A 359 -1.91 -12.30 5.10
C PRO A 359 -1.96 -13.83 5.00
N PRO A 360 -1.26 -14.51 4.07
CA PRO A 360 -1.21 -15.97 4.06
C PRO A 360 -0.46 -16.56 5.26
N ALA A 361 0.59 -15.90 5.77
CA ALA A 361 1.28 -16.36 6.98
C ALA A 361 0.35 -16.32 8.19
N MET A 362 -0.41 -15.24 8.38
CA MET A 362 -1.41 -15.14 9.45
C MET A 362 -2.50 -16.22 9.31
N ALA A 363 -2.98 -16.43 8.10
CA ALA A 363 -3.96 -17.47 7.79
C ALA A 363 -3.45 -18.89 8.09
N THR A 364 -2.17 -19.16 7.80
CA THR A 364 -1.54 -20.46 8.07
C THR A 364 -1.51 -20.76 9.56
N VAL A 365 -1.12 -19.77 10.39
CA VAL A 365 -1.14 -19.92 11.85
C VAL A 365 -2.57 -20.18 12.34
N ARG A 366 -3.54 -19.37 11.91
CA ARG A 366 -4.95 -19.54 12.31
C ARG A 366 -5.52 -20.88 11.88
N ALA A 367 -5.21 -21.35 10.65
CA ALA A 367 -5.68 -22.64 10.14
C ALA A 367 -5.06 -23.82 10.90
N GLY A 368 -3.76 -23.73 11.25
CA GLY A 368 -3.05 -24.80 11.94
C GLY A 368 -3.42 -24.92 13.41
N THR A 369 -3.70 -23.81 14.09
CA THR A 369 -3.96 -23.77 15.54
C THR A 369 -5.45 -23.72 15.90
N GLY A 370 -6.29 -23.34 14.97
CA GLY A 370 -7.73 -23.17 15.22
C GLY A 370 -8.10 -21.92 16.05
N ALA A 371 -7.14 -21.08 16.46
CA ALA A 371 -7.40 -19.94 17.33
C ALA A 371 -6.70 -18.64 16.84
N TRP A 372 -7.40 -17.51 16.92
CA TRP A 372 -6.83 -16.20 16.62
C TRP A 372 -5.80 -15.76 17.66
N SER A 373 -5.91 -16.23 18.91
CA SER A 373 -4.93 -15.93 19.97
C SER A 373 -3.51 -16.39 19.63
N GLU A 374 -3.36 -17.47 18.86
CA GLU A 374 -2.05 -18.00 18.47
C GLU A 374 -1.31 -17.15 17.44
N VAL A 375 -2.05 -16.29 16.73
CA VAL A 375 -1.46 -15.31 15.81
C VAL A 375 -0.53 -14.32 16.53
N ILE A 376 -0.70 -14.17 17.85
CA ILE A 376 0.17 -13.35 18.71
C ILE A 376 1.65 -13.67 18.49
N TRP A 377 2.03 -14.93 18.41
CA TRP A 377 3.43 -15.34 18.23
C TRP A 377 4.03 -14.90 16.89
N LEU A 378 3.23 -14.98 15.83
CA LEU A 378 3.66 -14.51 14.52
C LEU A 378 3.86 -13.00 14.51
N VAL A 379 2.88 -12.23 15.02
CA VAL A 379 2.97 -10.76 15.00
C VAL A 379 4.05 -10.25 15.95
N ALA A 380 4.26 -10.93 17.09
CA ALA A 380 5.36 -10.63 18.02
C ALA A 380 6.73 -10.85 17.36
N SER A 381 6.88 -11.96 16.60
CA SER A 381 8.13 -12.23 15.89
C SER A 381 8.40 -11.19 14.79
N MET A 382 7.37 -10.81 13.99
CA MET A 382 7.50 -9.77 12.98
C MET A 382 7.87 -8.41 13.61
N ALA A 383 7.24 -8.04 14.72
CA ALA A 383 7.55 -6.81 15.46
C ALA A 383 8.97 -6.87 16.03
N GLY A 384 9.37 -7.98 16.64
CA GLY A 384 10.71 -8.20 17.18
C GLY A 384 11.78 -8.07 16.10
N VAL A 385 11.57 -8.66 14.91
CA VAL A 385 12.46 -8.47 13.77
C VAL A 385 12.51 -7.00 13.35
N GLY A 386 11.38 -6.30 13.27
CA GLY A 386 11.33 -4.88 12.97
C GLY A 386 12.11 -4.02 13.97
N VAL A 387 11.99 -4.31 15.26
CA VAL A 387 12.76 -3.66 16.35
C VAL A 387 14.26 -3.90 16.17
N VAL A 388 14.68 -5.14 15.96
CA VAL A 388 16.11 -5.47 15.75
C VAL A 388 16.67 -4.76 14.52
N LEU A 389 15.95 -4.82 13.39
CA LEU A 389 16.36 -4.14 12.16
C LEU A 389 16.53 -2.64 12.38
N SER A 390 15.59 -1.99 13.07
CA SER A 390 15.65 -0.55 13.35
C SER A 390 16.85 -0.18 14.23
N LEU A 391 17.21 -1.01 15.20
CA LEU A 391 18.40 -0.80 16.04
C LEU A 391 19.71 -0.96 15.26
N ILE A 392 19.76 -1.90 14.31
CA ILE A 392 20.94 -2.10 13.44
C ILE A 392 21.12 -0.89 12.49
N THR A 393 20.06 -0.20 12.09
CA THR A 393 20.18 1.01 11.24
C THR A 393 20.75 2.21 11.99
N ARG A 394 20.69 2.25 13.35
CA ARG A 394 21.16 3.37 14.16
C ARG A 394 22.61 3.79 13.90
N PRO A 395 23.63 2.91 13.97
CA PRO A 395 25.02 3.30 13.69
C PRO A 395 25.22 3.71 12.22
N MET A 396 24.48 3.10 11.30
CA MET A 396 24.60 3.40 9.87
C MET A 396 24.08 4.79 9.52
N GLU A 397 22.95 5.21 10.11
CA GLU A 397 22.39 6.55 9.92
C GLU A 397 23.30 7.63 10.53
N ARG A 398 23.93 7.34 11.68
CA ARG A 398 24.90 8.28 12.30
C ARG A 398 26.12 8.49 11.40
N ASN A 399 26.68 7.43 10.84
CA ASN A 399 27.84 7.52 9.98
C ASN A 399 27.51 8.28 8.68
N ALA A 400 26.36 8.01 8.08
CA ALA A 400 25.92 8.68 6.85
C ALA A 400 25.64 10.18 7.05
N ASN A 401 25.28 10.61 8.27
CA ASN A 401 25.06 12.04 8.60
C ASN A 401 26.38 12.77 9.00
N SER A 402 27.48 12.02 9.20
CA SER A 402 28.80 12.60 9.57
C SER A 402 29.74 12.78 8.36
N GLU A 403 29.40 12.19 7.22
CA GLU A 403 30.05 12.40 5.92
C GLU A 403 29.39 13.52 5.11
#